data_33f9e124c15d4bb2cf67c3e5dd57d8eb
#
_entry.id   33f9e124c15d4bb2cf67c3e5dd57d8eb
#
_cell.length_a   1.000
_cell.length_b   1.000
_cell.length_c   1.000
_cell.angle_alpha   90.00
_cell.angle_beta   90.00
_cell.angle_gamma   90.00
#
_symmetry.space_group_name_H-M   'P 1'
#
loop_
_entity.id
_entity.type
_entity.pdbx_description
1 polymer ?
#
loop_
_entity_poly.entity_id
_entity_poly.type
_entity_poly.pdbx_seq_one_letter_code
_entity_poly.pdbx_strand_id
1 'polypeptide(L)'
;LTLPSSLQSLLITIMTSPVLNYEPQVFAPRGGTEEPLSAIQEEILELKRDRNAVILAHNYQVDAIQRVADYVGDSLGLAYRAEEADADCIVFCGVHFMAETAKIVNPDKPVLLPDLNAGCSLSDSCPADKLAAYKEAHPEVYVVAYINCSAAVKALSDVICTSGNATRIVERVPAVRPILFVPDQNLGQWVSKQTGRPMQLWPGSCYAHVLFTQQAIERLKQQFPDALVVAHPECVETVRDNADEVCSTEKMVHFCRDNEASRFIVVTE
;
A
#
# COMPACT_ATOMS: atom_id res chain seq x y z
N LEU A 1 7.59 14.99 -2.01
CA LEU A 1 7.98 15.34 -0.63
C LEU A 1 9.48 15.08 -0.52
N THR A 2 10.29 16.11 -0.74
CA THR A 2 11.72 16.08 -0.44
C THR A 2 11.90 15.96 1.07
N LEU A 3 12.50 14.87 1.52
CA LEU A 3 12.95 14.73 2.90
C LEU A 3 13.96 15.86 3.19
N PRO A 4 13.86 16.55 4.34
CA PRO A 4 14.82 17.60 4.67
C PRO A 4 16.24 17.06 4.74
N SER A 5 17.21 17.88 4.36
CA SER A 5 18.65 17.55 4.26
C SER A 5 19.32 17.08 5.57
N SER A 6 18.60 17.08 6.70
CA SER A 6 19.05 16.57 8.00
C SER A 6 18.81 15.06 8.20
N LEU A 7 18.05 14.40 7.33
CA LEU A 7 17.82 12.97 7.37
C LEU A 7 18.81 12.23 6.46
N GLN A 8 20.07 12.23 6.81
CA GLN A 8 21.09 11.34 6.23
C GLN A 8 20.95 9.90 6.80
N SER A 9 19.73 9.41 6.95
CA SER A 9 19.49 8.03 7.31
C SER A 9 19.56 7.13 6.09
N LEU A 10 20.33 6.06 6.21
CA LEU A 10 20.42 5.03 5.18
C LEU A 10 19.11 4.21 5.20
N LEU A 11 18.27 4.38 4.20
CA LEU A 11 17.06 3.58 4.03
C LEU A 11 17.44 2.26 3.32
N ILE A 12 17.27 1.13 3.99
CA ILE A 12 17.48 -0.20 3.41
C ILE A 12 16.11 -0.79 3.11
N THR A 13 15.73 -0.80 1.84
CA THR A 13 14.48 -1.44 1.41
C THR A 13 14.77 -2.84 0.93
N ILE A 14 14.08 -3.83 1.49
CA ILE A 14 14.10 -5.20 0.99
C ILE A 14 13.03 -5.28 -0.10
N MET A 15 13.43 -5.18 -1.37
CA MET A 15 12.54 -5.45 -2.51
C MET A 15 12.70 -6.90 -2.92
N THR A 16 11.59 -7.57 -3.18
CA THR A 16 11.58 -8.98 -3.57
C THR A 16 11.73 -9.14 -5.08
N SER A 17 12.72 -9.92 -5.50
CA SER A 17 12.76 -10.51 -6.84
C SER A 17 12.60 -12.03 -6.73
N PRO A 18 11.83 -12.69 -7.60
CA PRO A 18 11.61 -14.13 -7.55
C PRO A 18 12.85 -14.96 -7.93
N VAL A 19 14.01 -14.36 -8.15
CA VAL A 19 15.25 -15.02 -8.53
C VAL A 19 16.24 -15.00 -7.39
N LEU A 20 16.63 -16.13 -6.97
CA LEU A 20 17.49 -16.73 -5.94
C LEU A 20 18.73 -15.98 -5.38
N ASN A 21 19.02 -14.75 -5.77
CA ASN A 21 20.14 -13.95 -5.22
C ASN A 21 19.70 -12.49 -5.08
N TYR A 22 18.83 -12.22 -4.08
CA TYR A 22 18.47 -10.86 -3.76
C TYR A 22 19.57 -10.19 -2.94
N GLU A 23 20.18 -9.13 -3.49
CA GLU A 23 21.00 -8.20 -2.71
C GLU A 23 20.12 -7.02 -2.26
N PRO A 24 20.11 -6.69 -0.96
CA PRO A 24 19.38 -5.52 -0.48
C PRO A 24 19.84 -4.26 -1.20
N GLN A 25 18.91 -3.49 -1.73
CA GLN A 25 19.27 -2.19 -2.33
C GLN A 25 19.53 -1.18 -1.21
N VAL A 26 20.74 -0.65 -1.19
CA VAL A 26 21.13 0.43 -0.28
C VAL A 26 20.91 1.75 -1.01
N PHE A 27 19.91 2.50 -0.58
CA PHE A 27 19.69 3.84 -1.11
C PHE A 27 20.52 4.85 -0.29
N ALA A 28 21.52 5.44 -0.91
CA ALA A 28 22.18 6.59 -0.34
C ALA A 28 21.20 7.78 -0.33
N PRO A 29 21.26 8.67 0.70
CA PRO A 29 20.47 9.88 0.68
C PRO A 29 20.77 10.65 -0.61
N ARG A 30 19.75 11.02 -1.36
CA ARG A 30 19.89 11.86 -2.53
C ARG A 30 20.29 13.26 -2.04
N GLY A 31 21.58 13.49 -1.90
CA GLY A 31 22.13 14.82 -1.75
C GLY A 31 22.35 15.39 -3.13
N GLY A 32 21.68 16.45 -3.49
CA GLY A 32 22.13 17.20 -4.62
C GLY A 32 21.07 17.66 -5.60
N THR A 33 21.51 18.29 -6.60
CA THR A 33 20.81 18.91 -7.71
C THR A 33 19.80 17.95 -8.33
N GLU A 34 18.53 18.33 -8.36
CA GLU A 34 17.51 17.63 -9.14
C GLU A 34 18.01 17.53 -10.59
N GLU A 35 18.12 16.31 -11.11
CA GLU A 35 18.40 16.11 -12.52
C GLU A 35 17.32 16.82 -13.35
N PRO A 36 17.67 17.46 -14.48
CA PRO A 36 16.68 18.08 -15.35
C PRO A 36 15.65 17.04 -15.81
N LEU A 37 14.43 17.50 -16.04
CA LEU A 37 13.38 16.63 -16.57
C LEU A 37 13.78 16.12 -17.95
N SER A 38 13.44 14.88 -18.25
CA SER A 38 13.58 14.34 -19.60
C SER A 38 12.55 14.96 -20.55
N ALA A 39 12.80 14.93 -21.85
CA ALA A 39 11.84 15.44 -22.85
C ALA A 39 10.45 14.80 -22.73
N ILE A 40 10.37 13.50 -22.39
CA ILE A 40 9.08 12.81 -22.12
C ILE A 40 8.38 13.39 -20.90
N GLN A 41 9.11 13.67 -19.82
CA GLN A 41 8.52 14.27 -18.62
C GLN A 41 8.00 15.68 -18.89
N GLU A 42 8.72 16.47 -19.67
CA GLU A 42 8.27 17.80 -20.09
C GLU A 42 6.99 17.71 -20.94
N GLU A 43 6.94 16.79 -21.90
CA GLU A 43 5.75 16.54 -22.73
C GLU A 43 4.54 16.09 -21.87
N ILE A 44 4.76 15.20 -20.88
CA ILE A 44 3.71 14.78 -19.93
C ILE A 44 3.16 15.99 -19.16
N LEU A 45 4.03 16.88 -18.69
CA LEU A 45 3.62 18.08 -17.95
C LEU A 45 2.86 19.08 -18.84
N GLU A 46 3.20 19.18 -20.14
CA GLU A 46 2.45 19.98 -21.10
C GLU A 46 1.05 19.39 -21.33
N LEU A 47 0.98 18.10 -21.66
CA LEU A 47 -0.30 17.40 -21.86
C LEU A 47 -1.19 17.46 -20.62
N LYS A 48 -0.62 17.34 -19.43
CA LYS A 48 -1.32 17.48 -18.17
C LYS A 48 -2.02 18.84 -18.04
N ARG A 49 -1.30 19.93 -18.38
CA ARG A 49 -1.88 21.29 -18.39
C ARG A 49 -2.97 21.44 -19.45
N ASP A 50 -2.69 20.99 -20.69
CA ASP A 50 -3.61 21.13 -21.81
C ASP A 50 -4.93 20.36 -21.62
N ARG A 51 -4.89 19.27 -20.85
CA ARG A 51 -6.05 18.42 -20.54
C ARG A 51 -6.68 18.69 -19.19
N ASN A 52 -6.21 19.69 -18.47
CA ASN A 52 -6.60 19.94 -17.08
C ASN A 52 -6.63 18.63 -16.27
N ALA A 53 -5.53 17.85 -16.34
CA ALA A 53 -5.42 16.56 -15.72
C ALA A 53 -4.63 16.63 -14.40
N VAL A 54 -4.99 15.79 -13.43
CA VAL A 54 -4.19 15.52 -12.23
C VAL A 54 -3.54 14.15 -12.34
N ILE A 55 -2.26 14.06 -12.01
CA ILE A 55 -1.52 12.78 -11.97
C ILE A 55 -1.33 12.38 -10.51
N LEU A 56 -1.85 11.22 -10.15
CA LEU A 56 -1.72 10.60 -8.84
C LEU A 56 -0.79 9.39 -8.96
N ALA A 57 0.29 9.33 -8.18
CA ALA A 57 1.26 8.24 -8.22
C ALA A 57 1.36 7.55 -6.86
N HIS A 58 1.31 6.22 -6.86
CA HIS A 58 1.54 5.45 -5.64
C HIS A 58 3.03 5.49 -5.25
N ASN A 59 3.32 5.38 -3.94
CA ASN A 59 4.66 5.45 -3.38
C ASN A 59 5.67 4.47 -4.00
N TYR A 60 5.23 3.33 -4.52
CA TYR A 60 6.10 2.34 -5.16
C TYR A 60 6.49 2.69 -6.61
N GLN A 61 5.93 3.75 -7.19
CA GLN A 61 6.31 4.14 -8.55
C GLN A 61 7.76 4.61 -8.61
N VAL A 62 8.37 4.37 -9.77
CA VAL A 62 9.75 4.84 -10.02
C VAL A 62 9.81 6.37 -9.96
N ASP A 63 10.96 6.90 -9.59
CA ASP A 63 11.20 8.33 -9.44
C ASP A 63 10.77 9.15 -10.66
N ALA A 64 11.02 8.65 -11.87
CA ALA A 64 10.65 9.33 -13.11
C ALA A 64 9.14 9.61 -13.21
N ILE A 65 8.28 8.74 -12.66
CA ILE A 65 6.83 8.91 -12.61
C ILE A 65 6.46 9.83 -11.44
N GLN A 66 7.05 9.64 -10.27
CA GLN A 66 6.78 10.49 -9.10
C GLN A 66 7.09 11.97 -9.38
N ARG A 67 8.11 12.27 -10.20
CA ARG A 67 8.52 13.64 -10.56
C ARG A 67 7.51 14.40 -11.41
N VAL A 68 6.63 13.72 -12.14
CA VAL A 68 5.56 14.34 -12.94
C VAL A 68 4.21 14.31 -12.26
N ALA A 69 4.08 13.58 -11.14
CA ALA A 69 2.86 13.49 -10.36
C ALA A 69 2.58 14.77 -9.58
N ASP A 70 1.30 15.10 -9.42
CA ASP A 70 0.84 16.18 -8.54
C ASP A 70 0.85 15.73 -7.08
N TYR A 71 0.52 14.44 -6.86
CA TYR A 71 0.51 13.83 -5.54
C TYR A 71 1.13 12.45 -5.59
N VAL A 72 1.95 12.17 -4.58
CA VAL A 72 2.53 10.85 -4.32
C VAL A 72 2.06 10.40 -2.94
N GLY A 73 1.56 9.18 -2.81
CA GLY A 73 1.00 8.70 -1.55
C GLY A 73 0.62 7.23 -1.57
N ASP A 74 -0.03 6.80 -0.50
CA ASP A 74 -0.66 5.48 -0.41
C ASP A 74 -2.07 5.46 -1.03
N SER A 75 -2.70 4.26 -1.05
CA SER A 75 -4.02 4.09 -1.66
C SER A 75 -5.09 4.98 -1.07
N LEU A 76 -5.08 5.24 0.26
CA LEU A 76 -6.09 6.05 0.92
C LEU A 76 -5.84 7.54 0.70
N GLY A 77 -4.60 7.98 0.87
CA GLY A 77 -4.21 9.37 0.64
C GLY A 77 -4.51 9.80 -0.80
N LEU A 78 -4.19 8.94 -1.77
CA LEU A 78 -4.48 9.21 -3.18
C LEU A 78 -5.98 9.20 -3.49
N ALA A 79 -6.79 8.38 -2.84
CA ALA A 79 -8.24 8.39 -3.00
C ALA A 79 -8.86 9.74 -2.55
N TYR A 80 -8.41 10.28 -1.41
CA TYR A 80 -8.83 11.62 -0.95
C TYR A 80 -8.36 12.72 -1.91
N ARG A 81 -7.12 12.64 -2.40
CA ARG A 81 -6.63 13.62 -3.39
C ARG A 81 -7.39 13.55 -4.70
N ALA A 82 -7.81 12.35 -5.11
CA ALA A 82 -8.69 12.16 -6.27
C ALA A 82 -10.03 12.87 -6.07
N GLU A 83 -10.63 12.76 -4.89
CA GLU A 83 -11.91 13.41 -4.55
C GLU A 83 -11.80 14.94 -4.56
N GLU A 84 -10.73 15.49 -3.97
CA GLU A 84 -10.49 16.94 -3.86
C GLU A 84 -10.03 17.60 -5.17
N ALA A 85 -9.57 16.83 -6.16
CA ALA A 85 -8.94 17.37 -7.35
C ALA A 85 -9.92 18.16 -8.23
N ASP A 86 -9.61 19.44 -8.48
CA ASP A 86 -10.29 20.27 -9.47
C ASP A 86 -9.64 20.07 -10.85
N ALA A 87 -9.94 18.94 -11.47
CA ALA A 87 -9.39 18.52 -12.76
C ALA A 87 -10.46 17.81 -13.59
N ASP A 88 -10.32 17.90 -14.93
CA ASP A 88 -11.26 17.26 -15.85
C ASP A 88 -11.05 15.76 -15.97
N CYS A 89 -9.83 15.27 -15.68
CA CYS A 89 -9.52 13.85 -15.61
C CYS A 89 -8.40 13.54 -14.61
N ILE A 90 -8.39 12.29 -14.15
CA ILE A 90 -7.40 11.76 -13.21
C ILE A 90 -6.56 10.72 -13.95
N VAL A 91 -5.24 10.87 -13.96
CA VAL A 91 -4.29 9.83 -14.40
C VAL A 91 -3.76 9.15 -13.15
N PHE A 92 -4.08 7.87 -12.98
CA PHE A 92 -3.70 7.10 -11.80
C PHE A 92 -2.51 6.18 -12.11
N CYS A 93 -1.32 6.51 -11.62
CA CYS A 93 -0.12 5.71 -11.74
C CYS A 93 -0.02 4.75 -10.55
N GLY A 94 -0.64 3.60 -10.68
CA GLY A 94 -0.74 2.54 -9.69
C GLY A 94 -1.33 1.28 -10.31
N VAL A 95 -1.89 0.41 -9.46
CA VAL A 95 -2.57 -0.81 -9.92
C VAL A 95 -4.08 -0.60 -10.11
N HIS A 96 -4.72 -1.51 -10.84
CA HIS A 96 -6.09 -1.39 -11.32
C HIS A 96 -7.10 -1.06 -10.20
N PHE A 97 -7.08 -1.77 -9.06
CA PHE A 97 -8.05 -1.53 -7.97
C PHE A 97 -7.94 -0.13 -7.35
N MET A 98 -6.77 0.53 -7.44
CA MET A 98 -6.57 1.91 -6.97
C MET A 98 -7.27 2.89 -7.91
N ALA A 99 -7.13 2.69 -9.24
CA ALA A 99 -7.85 3.48 -10.23
C ALA A 99 -9.38 3.28 -10.13
N GLU A 100 -9.85 2.05 -9.85
CA GLU A 100 -11.25 1.78 -9.53
C GLU A 100 -11.72 2.55 -8.29
N THR A 101 -10.90 2.59 -7.23
CA THR A 101 -11.21 3.36 -6.02
C THR A 101 -11.32 4.85 -6.33
N ALA A 102 -10.37 5.41 -7.08
CA ALA A 102 -10.42 6.80 -7.53
C ALA A 102 -11.69 7.08 -8.36
N LYS A 103 -12.11 6.12 -9.19
CA LYS A 103 -13.36 6.23 -9.99
C LYS A 103 -14.62 6.15 -9.12
N ILE A 104 -14.63 5.33 -8.07
CA ILE A 104 -15.77 5.25 -7.14
C ILE A 104 -16.02 6.58 -6.45
N VAL A 105 -14.97 7.27 -5.99
CA VAL A 105 -15.09 8.58 -5.31
C VAL A 105 -15.24 9.75 -6.29
N ASN A 106 -14.99 9.53 -7.59
CA ASN A 106 -15.16 10.52 -8.67
C ASN A 106 -15.99 9.95 -9.80
N PRO A 107 -17.28 9.68 -9.61
CA PRO A 107 -18.11 9.00 -10.60
C PRO A 107 -18.24 9.75 -11.93
N ASP A 108 -18.14 11.06 -11.93
CA ASP A 108 -18.31 11.90 -13.10
C ASP A 108 -17.02 12.13 -13.89
N LYS A 109 -15.85 11.99 -13.26
CA LYS A 109 -14.54 12.22 -13.90
C LYS A 109 -14.00 10.95 -14.58
N PRO A 110 -13.39 11.05 -15.78
CA PRO A 110 -12.57 9.98 -16.32
C PRO A 110 -11.37 9.70 -15.40
N VAL A 111 -11.14 8.42 -15.08
CA VAL A 111 -9.93 7.95 -14.43
C VAL A 111 -9.19 7.07 -15.41
N LEU A 112 -7.99 7.48 -15.75
CA LEU A 112 -7.13 6.83 -16.73
C LEU A 112 -6.05 6.03 -16.00
N LEU A 113 -5.92 4.76 -16.38
CA LEU A 113 -4.85 3.89 -15.94
C LEU A 113 -3.89 3.68 -17.11
N PRO A 114 -2.59 4.08 -17.01
CA PRO A 114 -1.65 4.00 -18.13
C PRO A 114 -1.45 2.59 -18.68
N ASP A 115 -1.51 1.57 -17.81
CA ASP A 115 -1.47 0.15 -18.18
C ASP A 115 -2.64 -0.61 -17.52
N LEU A 116 -3.58 -1.06 -18.32
CA LEU A 116 -4.74 -1.84 -17.85
C LEU A 116 -4.35 -3.22 -17.29
N ASN A 117 -3.14 -3.72 -17.58
CA ASN A 117 -2.61 -4.96 -17.03
C ASN A 117 -1.88 -4.77 -15.69
N ALA A 118 -1.80 -3.54 -15.20
CA ALA A 118 -1.23 -3.27 -13.88
C ALA A 118 -2.14 -3.86 -12.79
N GLY A 119 -2.03 -5.17 -12.56
CA GLY A 119 -2.81 -5.97 -11.63
C GLY A 119 -2.20 -6.04 -10.23
N CYS A 120 -2.94 -6.67 -9.33
CA CYS A 120 -2.49 -6.97 -7.97
C CYS A 120 -2.93 -8.38 -7.60
N SER A 121 -1.96 -9.28 -7.37
CA SER A 121 -2.24 -10.68 -7.03
C SER A 121 -3.09 -10.84 -5.77
N LEU A 122 -2.95 -9.92 -4.81
CA LEU A 122 -3.79 -9.89 -3.62
C LEU A 122 -5.25 -9.56 -3.99
N SER A 123 -5.46 -8.54 -4.80
CA SER A 123 -6.80 -8.19 -5.29
C SER A 123 -7.44 -9.36 -6.03
N ASP A 124 -6.69 -10.04 -6.88
CA ASP A 124 -7.15 -11.17 -7.69
C ASP A 124 -7.43 -12.44 -6.87
N SER A 125 -6.86 -12.53 -5.66
CA SER A 125 -7.06 -13.67 -4.75
C SER A 125 -8.48 -13.79 -4.20
N CYS A 126 -9.28 -12.70 -4.27
CA CYS A 126 -10.66 -12.66 -3.83
C CYS A 126 -11.60 -12.30 -4.99
N PRO A 127 -11.96 -13.27 -5.85
CA PRO A 127 -12.95 -13.06 -6.91
C PRO A 127 -14.32 -12.73 -6.35
N ALA A 128 -15.00 -11.74 -6.95
CA ALA A 128 -16.28 -11.24 -6.46
C ALA A 128 -17.40 -12.32 -6.46
N ASP A 129 -17.40 -13.19 -7.45
CA ASP A 129 -18.35 -14.32 -7.56
C ASP A 129 -18.20 -15.30 -6.37
N LYS A 130 -16.97 -15.59 -5.97
CA LYS A 130 -16.71 -16.44 -4.80
C LYS A 130 -17.12 -15.78 -3.49
N LEU A 131 -16.87 -14.46 -3.36
CA LEU A 131 -17.31 -13.72 -2.18
C LEU A 131 -18.85 -13.62 -2.14
N ALA A 132 -19.52 -13.42 -3.28
CA ALA A 132 -20.98 -13.41 -3.37
C ALA A 132 -21.58 -14.75 -2.92
N ALA A 133 -21.05 -15.87 -3.43
CA ALA A 133 -21.48 -17.21 -3.03
C ALA A 133 -21.25 -17.47 -1.52
N TYR A 134 -20.13 -16.99 -0.99
CA TYR A 134 -19.87 -17.09 0.46
C TYR A 134 -20.89 -16.30 1.27
N LYS A 135 -21.20 -15.06 0.90
CA LYS A 135 -22.20 -14.22 1.59
C LYS A 135 -23.60 -14.80 1.51
N GLU A 136 -23.97 -15.43 0.40
CA GLU A 136 -25.26 -16.12 0.24
C GLU A 136 -25.37 -17.30 1.24
N ALA A 137 -24.30 -18.05 1.42
CA ALA A 137 -24.25 -19.16 2.37
C ALA A 137 -24.14 -18.70 3.84
N HIS A 138 -23.67 -17.47 4.09
CA HIS A 138 -23.41 -16.91 5.42
C HIS A 138 -23.97 -15.48 5.56
N PRO A 139 -25.29 -15.29 5.51
CA PRO A 139 -25.93 -13.97 5.49
C PRO A 139 -25.71 -13.15 6.78
N GLU A 140 -25.34 -13.80 7.88
CA GLU A 140 -25.03 -13.17 9.18
C GLU A 140 -23.65 -12.50 9.19
N VAL A 141 -22.74 -12.86 8.26
CA VAL A 141 -21.35 -12.39 8.26
C VAL A 141 -21.28 -10.91 7.90
N TYR A 142 -20.43 -10.19 8.61
CA TYR A 142 -20.02 -8.82 8.30
C TYR A 142 -18.69 -8.83 7.54
N VAL A 143 -18.70 -8.39 6.29
CA VAL A 143 -17.53 -8.40 5.43
C VAL A 143 -16.75 -7.09 5.60
N VAL A 144 -15.55 -7.19 6.16
CA VAL A 144 -14.58 -6.11 6.22
C VAL A 144 -13.58 -6.30 5.09
N ALA A 145 -13.59 -5.43 4.10
CA ALA A 145 -12.68 -5.52 2.98
C ALA A 145 -11.52 -4.54 3.10
N TYR A 146 -10.33 -5.08 2.99
CA TYR A 146 -9.14 -4.28 2.74
C TYR A 146 -9.21 -3.67 1.32
N ILE A 147 -8.85 -2.41 1.18
CA ILE A 147 -8.99 -1.63 -0.04
C ILE A 147 -8.32 -2.28 -1.28
N ASN A 148 -7.33 -3.17 -1.05
CA ASN A 148 -6.64 -3.94 -2.09
C ASN A 148 -7.53 -5.06 -2.65
N CYS A 149 -8.67 -4.68 -3.19
CA CYS A 149 -9.65 -5.57 -3.82
C CYS A 149 -10.40 -4.82 -4.94
N SER A 150 -11.03 -5.57 -5.85
CA SER A 150 -11.76 -4.99 -6.98
C SER A 150 -12.99 -4.17 -6.52
N ALA A 151 -13.47 -3.28 -7.40
CA ALA A 151 -14.71 -2.54 -7.17
C ALA A 151 -15.90 -3.48 -6.93
N ALA A 152 -15.95 -4.62 -7.61
CA ALA A 152 -16.98 -5.63 -7.42
C ALA A 152 -16.95 -6.25 -6.01
N VAL A 153 -15.76 -6.53 -5.46
CA VAL A 153 -15.61 -6.99 -4.07
C VAL A 153 -16.00 -5.89 -3.09
N LYS A 154 -15.61 -4.63 -3.37
CA LYS A 154 -16.02 -3.47 -2.55
C LYS A 154 -17.55 -3.36 -2.47
N ALA A 155 -18.25 -3.54 -3.59
CA ALA A 155 -19.71 -3.49 -3.65
C ALA A 155 -20.41 -4.60 -2.83
N LEU A 156 -19.74 -5.73 -2.63
CA LEU A 156 -20.25 -6.84 -1.81
C LEU A 156 -19.91 -6.70 -0.33
N SER A 157 -19.06 -5.75 0.04
CA SER A 157 -18.54 -5.60 1.40
C SER A 157 -19.40 -4.65 2.23
N ASP A 158 -19.44 -4.85 3.55
CA ASP A 158 -20.19 -4.00 4.47
C ASP A 158 -19.38 -2.75 4.86
N VAL A 159 -18.04 -2.85 4.83
CA VAL A 159 -17.13 -1.73 5.07
C VAL A 159 -15.77 -1.97 4.39
N ILE A 160 -15.14 -0.88 3.97
CA ILE A 160 -13.79 -0.88 3.41
C ILE A 160 -12.82 -0.31 4.44
N CYS A 161 -11.64 -0.91 4.55
CA CYS A 161 -10.56 -0.43 5.40
C CYS A 161 -9.23 -0.36 4.64
N THR A 162 -8.25 0.30 5.24
CA THR A 162 -6.85 0.28 4.82
C THR A 162 -5.98 -0.32 5.92
N SER A 163 -4.72 -0.65 5.64
CA SER A 163 -3.78 -1.09 6.67
C SER A 163 -3.63 -0.07 7.82
N GLY A 164 -3.82 1.21 7.54
CA GLY A 164 -3.72 2.29 8.53
C GLY A 164 -4.93 2.44 9.47
N ASN A 165 -6.10 1.92 9.10
CA ASN A 165 -7.34 2.09 9.89
C ASN A 165 -8.09 0.80 10.21
N ALA A 166 -7.60 -0.37 9.75
CA ALA A 166 -8.31 -1.65 9.86
C ALA A 166 -8.69 -2.02 11.30
N THR A 167 -7.79 -1.82 12.27
CA THR A 167 -8.06 -2.06 13.70
C THR A 167 -9.26 -1.25 14.18
N ARG A 168 -9.25 0.06 13.93
CA ARG A 168 -10.33 0.98 14.32
C ARG A 168 -11.66 0.64 13.64
N ILE A 169 -11.63 0.13 12.41
CA ILE A 169 -12.82 -0.32 11.69
C ILE A 169 -13.38 -1.59 12.33
N VAL A 170 -12.53 -2.60 12.57
CA VAL A 170 -12.95 -3.88 13.18
C VAL A 170 -13.50 -3.70 14.59
N GLU A 171 -12.92 -2.80 15.40
CA GLU A 171 -13.45 -2.46 16.74
C GLU A 171 -14.89 -1.91 16.71
N ARG A 172 -15.29 -1.27 15.60
CA ARG A 172 -16.62 -0.69 15.43
C ARG A 172 -17.66 -1.68 14.88
N VAL A 173 -17.24 -2.84 14.39
CA VAL A 173 -18.18 -3.87 13.95
C VAL A 173 -18.96 -4.39 15.17
N PRO A 174 -20.31 -4.50 15.11
CA PRO A 174 -21.10 -4.99 16.24
C PRO A 174 -20.59 -6.33 16.77
N ALA A 175 -20.47 -6.45 18.09
CA ALA A 175 -19.84 -7.61 18.74
C ALA A 175 -20.53 -8.95 18.41
N VAL A 176 -21.81 -8.90 18.11
CA VAL A 176 -22.64 -10.09 17.77
C VAL A 176 -22.48 -10.55 16.33
N ARG A 177 -21.85 -9.76 15.46
CA ARG A 177 -21.66 -10.10 14.04
C ARG A 177 -20.35 -10.87 13.86
N PRO A 178 -20.38 -12.09 13.28
CA PRO A 178 -19.15 -12.73 12.83
C PRO A 178 -18.53 -11.91 11.69
N ILE A 179 -17.22 -11.82 11.67
CA ILE A 179 -16.48 -11.01 10.68
C ILE A 179 -15.78 -11.95 9.69
N LEU A 180 -15.91 -11.64 8.41
CA LEU A 180 -15.02 -12.11 7.35
C LEU A 180 -14.11 -10.96 6.92
N PHE A 181 -12.81 -11.13 7.07
CA PHE A 181 -11.81 -10.18 6.59
C PHE A 181 -11.27 -10.63 5.23
N VAL A 182 -11.36 -9.76 4.23
CA VAL A 182 -10.92 -10.02 2.85
C VAL A 182 -10.00 -8.90 2.37
N PRO A 183 -9.11 -9.11 1.39
CA PRO A 183 -8.63 -10.41 0.88
C PRO A 183 -7.40 -10.93 1.62
N ASP A 184 -6.67 -10.09 2.42
CA ASP A 184 -5.37 -10.42 3.00
C ASP A 184 -5.48 -11.10 4.36
N GLN A 185 -5.04 -12.37 4.44
CA GLN A 185 -5.06 -13.14 5.68
C GLN A 185 -4.06 -12.64 6.72
N ASN A 186 -2.88 -12.11 6.28
CA ASN A 186 -1.84 -11.66 7.20
C ASN A 186 -2.24 -10.36 7.90
N LEU A 187 -2.76 -9.39 7.12
CA LEU A 187 -3.34 -8.18 7.70
C LEU A 187 -4.52 -8.52 8.62
N GLY A 188 -5.42 -9.41 8.18
CA GLY A 188 -6.55 -9.85 8.99
C GLY A 188 -6.11 -10.51 10.30
N GLN A 189 -5.10 -11.39 10.26
CA GLN A 189 -4.51 -12.00 11.46
C GLN A 189 -3.92 -10.95 12.40
N TRP A 190 -3.17 -9.98 11.85
CA TRP A 190 -2.61 -8.90 12.64
C TRP A 190 -3.70 -8.06 13.32
N VAL A 191 -4.74 -7.68 12.58
CA VAL A 191 -5.89 -6.92 13.11
C VAL A 191 -6.62 -7.72 14.18
N SER A 192 -6.84 -9.04 13.97
CA SER A 192 -7.45 -9.93 14.97
C SER A 192 -6.63 -9.95 16.26
N LYS A 193 -5.29 -10.05 16.18
CA LYS A 193 -4.36 -10.01 17.33
C LYS A 193 -4.44 -8.68 18.07
N GLN A 194 -4.46 -7.55 17.33
CA GLN A 194 -4.50 -6.19 17.91
C GLN A 194 -5.84 -5.88 18.62
N THR A 195 -6.95 -6.35 18.05
CA THR A 195 -8.31 -6.05 18.57
C THR A 195 -8.85 -7.10 19.53
N GLY A 196 -8.21 -8.27 19.59
CA GLY A 196 -8.74 -9.43 20.30
C GLY A 196 -10.04 -10.01 19.68
N ARG A 197 -10.46 -9.53 18.49
CA ARG A 197 -11.67 -9.97 17.79
C ARG A 197 -11.37 -11.21 16.92
N PRO A 198 -11.97 -12.37 17.18
CA PRO A 198 -11.87 -13.51 16.28
C PRO A 198 -12.54 -13.17 14.95
N MET A 199 -11.85 -13.48 13.85
CA MET A 199 -12.35 -13.24 12.50
C MET A 199 -12.08 -14.47 11.62
N GLN A 200 -12.97 -14.70 10.68
CA GLN A 200 -12.67 -15.56 9.53
C GLN A 200 -11.81 -14.76 8.55
N LEU A 201 -10.81 -15.40 7.99
CA LEU A 201 -9.86 -14.78 7.09
C LEU A 201 -9.99 -15.40 5.70
N TRP A 202 -10.11 -14.56 4.68
CA TRP A 202 -9.98 -15.00 3.31
C TRP A 202 -8.53 -15.45 3.04
N PRO A 203 -8.30 -16.57 2.32
CA PRO A 203 -6.95 -17.15 2.18
C PRO A 203 -6.10 -16.44 1.11
N GLY A 204 -6.20 -15.13 0.98
CA GLY A 204 -5.36 -14.31 0.10
C GLY A 204 -4.14 -13.77 0.85
N SER A 205 -3.10 -13.41 0.09
CA SER A 205 -1.90 -12.77 0.62
C SER A 205 -1.21 -11.94 -0.45
N CYS A 206 -0.54 -10.88 -0.04
CA CYS A 206 0.31 -10.11 -0.93
C CYS A 206 1.56 -10.94 -1.28
N TYR A 207 1.73 -11.23 -2.56
CA TYR A 207 2.86 -11.99 -3.06
C TYR A 207 4.21 -11.35 -2.68
N ALA A 208 4.33 -10.03 -2.71
CA ALA A 208 5.55 -9.33 -2.35
C ALA A 208 5.88 -9.49 -0.85
N HIS A 209 4.89 -9.24 0.02
CA HIS A 209 5.11 -9.26 1.47
C HIS A 209 5.37 -10.65 2.06
N VAL A 210 4.85 -11.71 1.45
CA VAL A 210 5.11 -13.09 1.95
C VAL A 210 6.50 -13.63 1.59
N LEU A 211 7.23 -12.94 0.70
CA LEU A 211 8.60 -13.30 0.36
C LEU A 211 9.64 -12.80 1.36
N PHE A 212 9.28 -11.82 2.21
CA PHE A 212 10.16 -11.40 3.29
C PHE A 212 10.28 -12.49 4.34
N THR A 213 11.51 -12.72 4.82
CA THR A 213 11.79 -13.75 5.81
C THR A 213 12.48 -13.17 7.04
N GLN A 214 12.21 -13.79 8.20
CA GLN A 214 12.92 -13.48 9.43
C GLN A 214 14.45 -13.53 9.25
N GLN A 215 14.96 -14.55 8.55
CA GLN A 215 16.40 -14.72 8.30
C GLN A 215 17.02 -13.54 7.52
N ALA A 216 16.26 -12.95 6.59
CA ALA A 216 16.73 -11.77 5.86
C ALA A 216 16.86 -10.56 6.80
N ILE A 217 15.88 -10.36 7.69
CA ILE A 217 15.93 -9.31 8.72
C ILE A 217 17.12 -9.54 9.67
N GLU A 218 17.28 -10.74 10.19
CA GLU A 218 18.38 -11.09 11.09
C GLU A 218 19.76 -10.83 10.46
N ARG A 219 19.95 -11.17 9.18
CA ARG A 219 21.20 -10.88 8.46
C ARG A 219 21.46 -9.38 8.35
N LEU A 220 20.44 -8.58 8.08
CA LEU A 220 20.56 -7.12 8.02
C LEU A 220 20.82 -6.52 9.39
N LYS A 221 20.20 -7.02 10.45
CA LYS A 221 20.47 -6.62 11.83
C LYS A 221 21.89 -6.97 12.27
N GLN A 222 22.49 -8.06 11.78
CA GLN A 222 23.91 -8.37 12.02
C GLN A 222 24.85 -7.34 11.35
N GLN A 223 24.49 -6.85 10.16
CA GLN A 223 25.27 -5.80 9.48
C GLN A 223 25.02 -4.40 10.03
N PHE A 224 23.79 -4.15 10.50
CA PHE A 224 23.32 -2.86 11.00
C PHE A 224 22.59 -3.05 12.35
N PRO A 225 23.33 -3.32 13.44
CA PRO A 225 22.72 -3.66 14.74
C PRO A 225 21.84 -2.56 15.34
N ASP A 226 22.14 -1.31 15.00
CA ASP A 226 21.44 -0.11 15.42
C ASP A 226 20.23 0.26 14.55
N ALA A 227 20.02 -0.42 13.41
CA ALA A 227 18.90 -0.13 12.54
C ALA A 227 17.57 -0.57 13.15
N LEU A 228 16.55 0.28 13.11
CA LEU A 228 15.18 -0.08 13.45
C LEU A 228 14.50 -0.80 12.29
N VAL A 229 13.72 -1.82 12.62
CA VAL A 229 12.95 -2.61 11.64
C VAL A 229 11.51 -2.11 11.65
N VAL A 230 11.00 -1.69 10.50
CA VAL A 230 9.60 -1.35 10.33
C VAL A 230 8.98 -2.21 9.25
N ALA A 231 7.86 -2.91 9.55
CA ALA A 231 7.24 -3.88 8.66
C ALA A 231 5.78 -3.54 8.35
N HIS A 232 5.36 -3.90 7.13
CA HIS A 232 3.95 -3.80 6.75
C HIS A 232 3.13 -4.93 7.38
N PRO A 233 1.88 -4.69 7.82
CA PRO A 233 1.05 -5.73 8.43
C PRO A 233 0.65 -6.87 7.47
N GLU A 234 0.84 -6.73 6.15
CA GLU A 234 0.71 -7.82 5.17
C GLU A 234 1.87 -8.82 5.22
N CYS A 235 2.98 -8.51 5.89
CA CYS A 235 4.06 -9.46 6.12
C CYS A 235 3.58 -10.62 7.00
N VAL A 236 4.21 -11.78 6.83
CA VAL A 236 3.93 -12.95 7.68
C VAL A 236 4.25 -12.67 9.16
N GLU A 237 3.59 -13.39 10.07
CA GLU A 237 3.69 -13.16 11.51
C GLU A 237 5.14 -13.18 12.02
N THR A 238 5.96 -14.12 11.55
CA THR A 238 7.38 -14.22 11.94
C THR A 238 8.21 -12.99 11.57
N VAL A 239 7.85 -12.28 10.52
CA VAL A 239 8.47 -11.02 10.12
C VAL A 239 8.00 -9.89 11.03
N ARG A 240 6.68 -9.79 11.26
CA ARG A 240 6.08 -8.77 12.12
C ARG A 240 6.55 -8.86 13.57
N ASP A 241 6.70 -10.09 14.10
CA ASP A 241 7.18 -10.31 15.48
C ASP A 241 8.67 -9.93 15.67
N ASN A 242 9.42 -9.75 14.57
CA ASN A 242 10.81 -9.29 14.57
C ASN A 242 10.96 -7.81 14.16
N ALA A 243 9.86 -7.08 13.99
CA ALA A 243 9.87 -5.66 13.68
C ALA A 243 9.75 -4.82 14.97
N ASP A 244 10.45 -3.68 14.99
CA ASP A 244 10.32 -2.68 16.07
C ASP A 244 9.00 -1.92 15.95
N GLU A 245 8.48 -1.78 14.71
CA GLU A 245 7.16 -1.18 14.43
C GLU A 245 6.45 -1.92 13.28
N VAL A 246 5.13 -2.11 13.40
CA VAL A 246 4.28 -2.67 12.35
C VAL A 246 3.20 -1.66 12.00
N CYS A 247 3.27 -1.11 10.79
CA CYS A 247 2.36 -0.04 10.39
C CYS A 247 2.17 0.05 8.86
N SER A 248 1.23 0.90 8.43
CA SER A 248 0.99 1.18 7.00
C SER A 248 2.13 1.95 6.37
N THR A 249 2.23 1.92 5.04
CA THR A 249 3.27 2.62 4.25
C THR A 249 3.39 4.10 4.62
N GLU A 250 2.27 4.83 4.75
CA GLU A 250 2.30 6.23 5.16
C GLU A 250 2.89 6.42 6.56
N LYS A 251 2.48 5.57 7.52
CA LYS A 251 3.04 5.61 8.87
C LYS A 251 4.52 5.23 8.92
N MET A 252 4.99 4.35 8.01
CA MET A 252 6.43 4.05 7.89
C MET A 252 7.24 5.29 7.53
N VAL A 253 6.74 6.11 6.59
CA VAL A 253 7.38 7.38 6.23
C VAL A 253 7.49 8.30 7.46
N HIS A 254 6.40 8.43 8.23
CA HIS A 254 6.41 9.21 9.47
C HIS A 254 7.34 8.60 10.52
N PHE A 255 7.29 7.29 10.73
CA PHE A 255 8.16 6.60 11.67
C PHE A 255 9.65 6.83 11.36
N CYS A 256 10.05 6.66 10.10
CA CYS A 256 11.44 6.89 9.68
C CYS A 256 11.85 8.36 9.79
N ARG A 257 10.94 9.29 9.52
CA ARG A 257 11.22 10.73 9.57
C ARG A 257 11.31 11.26 11.00
N ASP A 258 10.41 10.81 11.87
CA ASP A 258 10.19 11.39 13.19
C ASP A 258 11.01 10.67 14.29
N ASN A 259 11.69 9.56 13.96
CA ASN A 259 12.55 8.81 14.86
C ASN A 259 14.00 9.31 14.81
N GLU A 260 14.69 9.28 15.97
CA GLU A 260 16.09 9.69 16.08
C GLU A 260 17.10 8.67 15.51
N ALA A 261 16.66 7.47 15.19
CA ALA A 261 17.51 6.44 14.59
C ALA A 261 18.06 6.89 13.24
N SER A 262 19.33 6.59 12.99
CA SER A 262 20.01 6.96 11.74
C SER A 262 19.85 5.92 10.63
N ARG A 263 19.31 4.73 10.95
CA ARG A 263 19.16 3.60 10.00
C ARG A 263 17.86 2.87 10.23
N PHE A 264 17.24 2.48 9.13
CA PHE A 264 15.98 1.71 9.12
C PHE A 264 16.08 0.55 8.14
N ILE A 265 15.52 -0.61 8.55
CA ILE A 265 15.23 -1.73 7.69
C ILE A 265 13.73 -1.67 7.40
N VAL A 266 13.38 -1.27 6.19
CA VAL A 266 11.98 -1.12 5.77
C VAL A 266 11.54 -2.37 5.04
N VAL A 267 10.52 -3.05 5.60
CA VAL A 267 10.03 -4.35 5.13
C VAL A 267 8.67 -4.16 4.48
N THR A 268 8.68 -3.69 3.24
CA THR A 268 7.50 -3.47 2.36
C THR A 268 7.93 -3.43 0.89
N GLU A 269 6.97 -3.42 -0.02
CA GLU A 269 7.18 -3.21 -1.46
C GLU A 269 7.52 -1.76 -1.80
#